data_14e8ddc7851bd3cb7288a0b9d191a16e
#
_entry.id   14e8ddc7851bd3cb7288a0b9d191a16e
#
_cell.length_a   1.000
_cell.length_b   1.000
_cell.length_c   1.000
_cell.angle_alpha   90.00
_cell.angle_beta   90.00
_cell.angle_gamma   90.00
#
_symmetry.space_group_name_H-M   'P 1'
#
loop_
_entity.id
_entity.type
_entity.pdbx_description
1 polymer ?
#
loop_
_entity_poly.entity_id
_entity_poly.type
_entity_poly.pdbx_seq_one_letter_code
_entity_poly.pdbx_strand_id
1 'polypeptide(L)'
;LSCSKTKRYAGHSKWQNIKATKQENDNARSQIFNTLSHKMKVVAVESGNPDPNTNPKLANLVEQARKANMPMSTLKGILEKIKNVRTGETHILPMRITKGPAFAIHIVTDKLTYVKFNILHISKKFK
;
A
#
# COMPACT_ATOMS: atom_id res chain seq x y z
N LEU A 1 -21.41 60.41 -12.09
CA LEU A 1 -21.87 59.25 -11.30
C LEU A 1 -21.15 58.02 -11.83
N SER A 2 -20.03 57.64 -11.19
CA SER A 2 -19.23 56.46 -11.52
C SER A 2 -19.85 55.24 -10.82
N CYS A 3 -20.42 54.31 -11.58
CA CYS A 3 -20.94 53.07 -11.08
C CYS A 3 -19.80 52.06 -11.00
N SER A 4 -19.25 51.85 -9.81
CA SER A 4 -18.23 50.83 -9.57
C SER A 4 -18.85 49.43 -9.64
N LYS A 5 -18.51 48.63 -10.66
CA LYS A 5 -18.90 47.23 -10.81
C LYS A 5 -18.16 46.40 -9.78
N THR A 6 -18.82 46.07 -8.67
CA THR A 6 -18.34 45.08 -7.70
C THR A 6 -18.32 43.71 -8.35
N LYS A 7 -17.13 43.18 -8.63
CA LYS A 7 -16.94 41.80 -9.09
C LYS A 7 -17.24 40.83 -7.95
N ARG A 8 -18.34 40.09 -8.06
CA ARG A 8 -18.67 39.02 -7.10
C ARG A 8 -17.83 37.78 -7.40
N TYR A 9 -16.83 37.48 -6.58
CA TYR A 9 -15.99 36.29 -6.67
C TYR A 9 -16.54 35.11 -5.90
N ALA A 10 -17.86 34.97 -5.72
CA ALA A 10 -18.47 33.96 -4.85
C ALA A 10 -18.59 32.56 -5.44
N GLY A 11 -18.29 32.35 -6.73
CA GLY A 11 -18.49 31.05 -7.39
C GLY A 11 -17.33 30.06 -7.27
N HIS A 12 -16.09 30.50 -7.19
CA HIS A 12 -14.91 29.64 -7.22
C HIS A 12 -14.60 28.95 -5.88
N SER A 13 -14.95 29.54 -4.74
CA SER A 13 -14.66 29.01 -3.42
C SER A 13 -15.45 27.72 -3.11
N LYS A 14 -16.72 27.64 -3.48
CA LYS A 14 -17.56 26.46 -3.22
C LYS A 14 -17.06 25.21 -3.98
N TRP A 15 -16.69 25.36 -5.25
CA TRP A 15 -16.16 24.27 -6.07
C TRP A 15 -14.79 23.80 -5.62
N GLN A 16 -13.91 24.70 -5.19
CA GLN A 16 -12.60 24.34 -4.64
C GLN A 16 -12.74 23.57 -3.33
N ASN A 17 -13.64 23.98 -2.44
CA ASN A 17 -13.90 23.25 -1.19
C ASN A 17 -14.48 21.86 -1.45
N ILE A 18 -15.45 21.73 -2.37
CA ILE A 18 -16.02 20.42 -2.74
C ILE A 18 -14.94 19.52 -3.34
N LYS A 19 -14.08 20.04 -4.21
CA LYS A 19 -12.98 19.30 -4.82
C LYS A 19 -11.95 18.86 -3.77
N ALA A 20 -11.58 19.74 -2.84
CA ALA A 20 -10.63 19.43 -1.77
C ALA A 20 -11.18 18.33 -0.85
N THR A 21 -12.42 18.46 -0.38
CA THR A 21 -13.07 17.46 0.48
C THR A 21 -13.21 16.11 -0.22
N LYS A 22 -13.56 16.11 -1.52
CA LYS A 22 -13.61 14.87 -2.30
C LYS A 22 -12.24 14.22 -2.41
N GLN A 23 -11.20 15.00 -2.69
CA GLN A 23 -9.84 14.49 -2.82
C GLN A 23 -9.30 13.93 -1.50
N GLU A 24 -9.60 14.56 -0.37
CA GLU A 24 -9.25 14.03 0.97
C GLU A 24 -9.93 12.69 1.24
N ASN A 25 -11.23 12.60 0.97
CA ASN A 25 -11.98 11.35 1.15
C ASN A 25 -11.47 10.23 0.23
N ASP A 26 -11.15 10.54 -1.03
CA ASP A 26 -10.61 9.58 -1.99
C ASP A 26 -9.20 9.12 -1.58
N ASN A 27 -8.36 10.01 -1.06
CA ASN A 27 -7.04 9.69 -0.52
C ASN A 27 -7.11 8.81 0.72
N ALA A 28 -7.97 9.15 1.68
CA ALA A 28 -8.18 8.34 2.89
C ALA A 28 -8.67 6.92 2.53
N ARG A 29 -9.60 6.81 1.59
CA ARG A 29 -10.10 5.52 1.09
C ARG A 29 -9.01 4.71 0.41
N SER A 30 -8.18 5.34 -0.41
CA SER A 30 -7.04 4.70 -1.08
C SER A 30 -6.01 4.19 -0.08
N GLN A 31 -5.74 4.94 0.99
CA GLN A 31 -4.83 4.50 2.06
C GLN A 31 -5.36 3.26 2.78
N ILE A 32 -6.65 3.21 3.09
CA ILE A 32 -7.29 2.03 3.70
C ILE A 32 -7.15 0.83 2.79
N PHE A 33 -7.42 0.98 1.49
CA PHE A 33 -7.32 -0.12 0.53
C PHE A 33 -5.87 -0.62 0.37
N ASN A 34 -4.90 0.28 0.33
CA ASN A 34 -3.48 -0.07 0.27
C ASN A 34 -3.04 -0.82 1.53
N THR A 35 -3.46 -0.36 2.71
CA THR A 35 -3.15 -1.01 3.98
C THR A 35 -3.74 -2.41 4.05
N LEU A 36 -5.01 -2.59 3.67
CA LEU A 36 -5.66 -3.91 3.64
C LEU A 36 -5.01 -4.84 2.62
N SER A 37 -4.68 -4.34 1.43
CA SER A 37 -3.96 -5.09 0.41
C SER A 37 -2.60 -5.58 0.91
N HIS A 38 -1.87 -4.72 1.61
CA HIS A 38 -0.57 -5.09 2.19
C HIS A 38 -0.73 -6.16 3.28
N LYS A 39 -1.66 -5.99 4.22
CA LYS A 39 -1.96 -6.98 5.27
C LYS A 39 -2.35 -8.33 4.68
N MET A 40 -3.18 -8.36 3.63
CA MET A 40 -3.57 -9.60 2.94
C MET A 40 -2.36 -10.33 2.36
N LYS A 41 -1.42 -9.59 1.73
CA LYS A 41 -0.19 -10.17 1.19
C LYS A 41 0.69 -10.77 2.28
N VAL A 42 0.90 -10.04 3.38
CA VAL A 42 1.71 -10.50 4.51
C VAL A 42 1.13 -11.78 5.11
N VAL A 43 -0.18 -11.79 5.41
CA VAL A 43 -0.86 -12.95 5.99
C VAL A 43 -0.82 -14.16 5.06
N ALA A 44 -0.94 -13.96 3.76
CA ALA A 44 -0.86 -15.06 2.78
C ALA A 44 0.55 -15.66 2.70
N VAL A 45 1.58 -14.83 2.78
CA VAL A 45 2.99 -15.28 2.81
C VAL A 45 3.30 -16.02 4.11
N GLU A 46 2.91 -15.46 5.26
CA GLU A 46 3.14 -16.05 6.59
C GLU A 46 2.47 -17.44 6.73
N SER A 47 1.25 -17.56 6.24
CA SER A 47 0.50 -18.84 6.32
C SER A 47 0.87 -19.83 5.22
N GLY A 48 1.60 -19.39 4.19
CA GLY A 48 1.88 -20.19 2.99
C GLY A 48 0.63 -20.56 2.17
N ASN A 49 -0.53 -20.01 2.53
CA ASN A 49 -1.81 -20.35 1.93
C ASN A 49 -2.52 -19.10 1.40
N PRO A 50 -2.62 -18.92 0.08
CA PRO A 50 -3.20 -17.74 -0.55
C PRO A 50 -4.73 -17.81 -0.69
N ASP A 51 -5.37 -18.90 -0.29
CA ASP A 51 -6.81 -19.08 -0.45
C ASP A 51 -7.57 -18.60 0.79
N PRO A 52 -8.51 -17.65 0.66
CA PRO A 52 -9.30 -17.16 1.78
C PRO A 52 -10.23 -18.22 2.40
N ASN A 53 -10.58 -19.27 1.66
CA ASN A 53 -11.43 -20.35 2.17
C ASN A 53 -10.71 -21.25 3.18
N THR A 54 -9.40 -21.37 3.06
CA THR A 54 -8.57 -22.25 3.89
C THR A 54 -7.75 -21.47 4.92
N ASN A 55 -7.65 -20.15 4.75
CA ASN A 55 -6.93 -19.25 5.64
C ASN A 55 -7.89 -18.30 6.36
N PRO A 56 -8.26 -18.55 7.63
CA PRO A 56 -9.24 -17.73 8.36
C PRO A 56 -8.77 -16.29 8.59
N LYS A 57 -7.46 -16.06 8.74
CA LYS A 57 -6.90 -14.71 8.87
C LYS A 57 -7.10 -13.91 7.58
N LEU A 58 -6.88 -14.54 6.44
CA LEU A 58 -7.10 -13.92 5.13
C LEU A 58 -8.60 -13.68 4.87
N ALA A 59 -9.48 -14.62 5.25
CA ALA A 59 -10.92 -14.47 5.15
C ALA A 59 -11.43 -13.24 5.93
N ASN A 60 -10.95 -13.04 7.16
CA ASN A 60 -11.30 -11.86 7.97
C ASN A 60 -10.86 -10.54 7.30
N LEU A 61 -9.70 -10.51 6.67
CA LEU A 61 -9.23 -9.32 5.94
C LEU A 61 -10.05 -9.05 4.68
N VAL A 62 -10.49 -10.10 3.98
CA VAL A 62 -11.40 -9.98 2.84
C VAL A 62 -12.75 -9.42 3.28
N GLU A 63 -13.26 -9.83 4.43
CA GLU A 63 -14.50 -9.29 4.98
C GLU A 63 -14.35 -7.82 5.40
N GLN A 64 -13.23 -7.45 6.03
CA GLN A 64 -12.91 -6.06 6.33
C GLN A 64 -12.84 -5.20 5.07
N ALA A 65 -12.26 -5.70 3.99
CA ALA A 65 -12.22 -5.00 2.71
C ALA A 65 -13.62 -4.79 2.11
N ARG A 66 -14.51 -5.78 2.24
CA ARG A 66 -15.93 -5.63 1.83
C ARG A 66 -16.65 -4.59 2.67
N LYS A 67 -16.46 -4.58 3.98
CA LYS A 67 -17.04 -3.57 4.90
C LYS A 67 -16.50 -2.16 4.61
N ALA A 68 -15.25 -2.04 4.15
CA ALA A 68 -14.67 -0.78 3.68
C ALA A 68 -15.15 -0.36 2.28
N ASN A 69 -16.10 -1.07 1.68
CA ASN A 69 -16.61 -0.83 0.32
C ASN A 69 -15.51 -0.90 -0.76
N MET A 70 -14.55 -1.82 -0.62
CA MET A 70 -13.58 -2.07 -1.67
C MET A 70 -14.27 -2.72 -2.88
N PRO A 71 -14.06 -2.23 -4.12
CA PRO A 71 -14.63 -2.83 -5.32
C PRO A 71 -14.21 -4.29 -5.47
N MET A 72 -15.14 -5.16 -5.84
CA MET A 72 -14.87 -6.59 -6.00
C MET A 72 -13.82 -6.88 -7.08
N SER A 73 -13.72 -6.05 -8.12
CA SER A 73 -12.68 -6.13 -9.15
C SER A 73 -11.28 -5.92 -8.54
N THR A 74 -11.14 -4.90 -7.68
CA THR A 74 -9.89 -4.61 -6.96
C THR A 74 -9.52 -5.75 -6.03
N LEU A 75 -10.49 -6.27 -5.27
CA LEU A 75 -10.27 -7.38 -4.33
C LEU A 75 -9.83 -8.65 -5.07
N LYS A 76 -10.49 -9.01 -6.18
CA LYS A 76 -10.07 -10.14 -7.03
C LYS A 76 -8.66 -9.96 -7.56
N GLY A 77 -8.31 -8.77 -8.07
CA GLY A 77 -6.95 -8.49 -8.55
C GLY A 77 -5.87 -8.57 -7.45
N ILE A 78 -6.21 -8.22 -6.21
CA ILE A 78 -5.32 -8.40 -5.06
C ILE A 78 -5.12 -9.90 -4.76
N LEU A 79 -6.19 -10.68 -4.72
CA LEU A 79 -6.12 -12.12 -4.46
C LEU A 79 -5.36 -12.89 -5.55
N GLU A 80 -5.53 -12.52 -6.81
CA GLU A 80 -4.74 -13.06 -7.93
C GLU A 80 -3.25 -12.73 -7.78
N LYS A 81 -2.93 -11.49 -7.44
CA LYS A 81 -1.54 -11.10 -7.15
C LYS A 81 -0.95 -11.89 -5.99
N ILE A 82 -1.74 -12.15 -4.94
CA ILE A 82 -1.32 -12.97 -3.79
C ILE A 82 -1.05 -14.41 -4.22
N LYS A 83 -1.87 -15.01 -5.07
CA LYS A 83 -1.64 -16.34 -5.62
C LYS A 83 -0.35 -16.42 -6.43
N ASN A 84 -0.05 -15.36 -7.19
CA ASN A 84 1.16 -15.28 -8.02
C ASN A 84 2.43 -14.98 -7.20
N VAL A 85 2.32 -14.34 -6.03
CA VAL A 85 3.45 -14.07 -5.10
C VAL A 85 3.96 -15.37 -4.45
N ARG A 86 3.25 -16.47 -4.56
CA ARG A 86 3.69 -17.80 -4.09
C ARG A 86 5.03 -18.28 -4.68
N THR A 87 5.51 -17.63 -5.73
CA THR A 87 6.81 -17.91 -6.38
C THR A 87 7.94 -17.01 -5.91
N GLY A 88 7.71 -16.11 -4.97
CA GLY A 88 8.77 -15.30 -4.39
C GLY A 88 9.78 -16.18 -3.64
N GLU A 89 10.99 -16.28 -4.17
CA GLU A 89 12.07 -16.97 -3.46
C GLU A 89 12.42 -16.20 -2.18
N THR A 90 12.68 -16.97 -1.12
CA THR A 90 13.13 -16.42 0.16
C THR A 90 14.63 -16.24 0.13
N HIS A 91 15.08 -15.01 0.35
CA HIS A 91 16.50 -14.67 0.38
C HIS A 91 16.88 -14.09 1.74
N ILE A 92 18.06 -14.47 2.22
CA ILE A 92 18.66 -13.88 3.42
C ILE A 92 19.81 -13.00 2.98
N LEU A 93 19.69 -11.70 3.25
CA LEU A 93 20.73 -10.72 2.97
C LEU A 93 21.50 -10.39 4.26
N PRO A 94 22.73 -10.88 4.43
CA PRO A 94 23.54 -10.49 5.57
C PRO A 94 24.02 -9.04 5.37
N MET A 95 23.82 -8.21 6.39
CA MET A 95 24.31 -6.83 6.42
C MET A 95 25.11 -6.58 7.69
N ARG A 96 26.18 -5.78 7.57
CA ARG A 96 27.00 -5.36 8.68
C ARG A 96 27.14 -3.84 8.68
N ILE A 97 26.87 -3.24 9.83
CA ILE A 97 27.16 -1.82 10.02
C ILE A 97 28.66 -1.68 10.29
N THR A 98 29.30 -0.71 9.66
CA THR A 98 30.72 -0.41 9.86
C THR A 98 30.97 -0.13 11.35
N LYS A 99 31.76 -0.99 12.02
CA LYS A 99 31.99 -0.97 13.49
C LYS A 99 30.76 -1.28 14.36
N GLY A 100 29.70 -1.87 13.80
CA GLY A 100 28.46 -2.20 14.51
C GLY A 100 28.04 -3.67 14.37
N PRO A 101 26.87 -4.02 14.91
CA PRO A 101 26.34 -5.38 14.87
C PRO A 101 26.07 -5.84 13.45
N ALA A 102 26.21 -7.15 13.21
CA ALA A 102 25.74 -7.81 12.00
C ALA A 102 24.27 -8.22 12.18
N PHE A 103 23.47 -8.08 11.12
CA PHE A 103 22.08 -8.51 11.08
C PHE A 103 21.75 -9.15 9.74
N ALA A 104 20.72 -9.96 9.70
CA ALA A 104 20.25 -10.60 8.50
C ALA A 104 18.87 -10.05 8.15
N ILE A 105 18.70 -9.60 6.90
CA ILE A 105 17.42 -9.16 6.38
C ILE A 105 16.80 -10.33 5.64
N HIS A 106 15.61 -10.74 6.09
CA HIS A 106 14.83 -11.77 5.44
C HIS A 106 13.93 -11.12 4.38
N ILE A 107 14.11 -11.51 3.12
CA ILE A 107 13.44 -10.90 1.96
C ILE A 107 12.68 -11.99 1.21
N VAL A 108 11.41 -11.77 0.93
CA VAL A 108 10.60 -12.59 0.05
C VAL A 108 10.29 -11.77 -1.19
N THR A 109 10.89 -12.09 -2.32
CA THR A 109 10.73 -11.32 -3.57
C THR A 109 11.03 -12.16 -4.80
N ASP A 110 10.37 -11.82 -5.89
CA ASP A 110 10.67 -12.28 -7.26
C ASP A 110 11.77 -11.43 -7.94
N LYS A 111 12.07 -10.25 -7.39
CA LYS A 111 13.01 -9.25 -7.96
C LYS A 111 14.13 -8.91 -6.98
N LEU A 112 14.92 -9.90 -6.61
CA LEU A 112 16.00 -9.76 -5.63
C LEU A 112 16.98 -8.61 -5.96
N THR A 113 17.37 -8.47 -7.22
CA THR A 113 18.32 -7.43 -7.66
C THR A 113 17.82 -6.03 -7.36
N TYR A 114 16.54 -5.76 -7.63
CA TYR A 114 15.90 -4.46 -7.38
C TYR A 114 15.80 -4.16 -5.88
N VAL A 115 15.37 -5.12 -5.08
CA VAL A 115 15.27 -4.96 -3.61
C VAL A 115 16.64 -4.78 -2.99
N LYS A 116 17.64 -5.55 -3.40
CA LYS A 116 19.03 -5.44 -2.96
C LYS A 116 19.61 -4.04 -3.25
N PHE A 117 19.38 -3.52 -4.45
CA PHE A 117 19.79 -2.17 -4.81
C PHE A 117 19.18 -1.11 -3.91
N ASN A 118 17.86 -1.18 -3.66
CA ASN A 118 17.14 -0.23 -2.79
C ASN A 118 17.64 -0.29 -1.34
N ILE A 119 17.86 -1.48 -0.79
CA ILE A 119 18.40 -1.65 0.57
C ILE A 119 19.79 -1.03 0.68
N LEU A 120 20.66 -1.26 -0.30
CA LEU A 120 22.00 -0.68 -0.33
C LEU A 120 21.96 0.85 -0.49
N HIS A 121 21.02 1.37 -1.27
CA HIS A 121 20.83 2.81 -1.43
C HIS A 121 20.35 3.46 -0.13
N ILE A 122 19.41 2.83 0.58
CA ILE A 122 18.92 3.31 1.88
C ILE A 122 20.05 3.24 2.92
N SER A 123 20.81 2.15 2.99
CA SER A 123 21.89 1.99 3.95
C SER A 123 23.01 3.04 3.81
N LYS A 124 23.22 3.57 2.60
CA LYS A 124 24.17 4.66 2.35
C LYS A 124 23.72 6.01 2.87
N LYS A 125 22.40 6.23 3.03
CA LYS A 125 21.86 7.49 3.58
C LYS A 125 22.01 7.61 5.10
N PHE A 126 22.24 6.50 5.79
CA PHE A 126 22.36 6.43 7.26
C PHE A 126 23.80 6.16 7.72
N LYS A 127 24.77 6.52 6.89
CA LYS A 127 26.20 6.52 7.25
C LYS A 127 26.60 7.81 7.91
#